data_0bc021095fdf3da82951ada87e793c3f
#
_entry.id   0bc021095fdf3da82951ada87e793c3f
#
_cell.length_a   1.000
_cell.length_b   1.000
_cell.length_c   1.000
_cell.angle_alpha   90.00
_cell.angle_beta   90.00
_cell.angle_gamma   90.00
#
_symmetry.space_group_name_H-M   'P 1'
#
loop_
_entity.id
_entity.type
_entity.pdbx_description
1 polymer ?
#
loop_
_entity_poly.entity_id
_entity_poly.type
_entity_poly.pdbx_seq_one_letter_code
_entity_poly.pdbx_strand_id
1 'polypeptide(L)'
;MELEKLTALQLADKIKKHEVSVLDGVKEVFSKIEEKDGRIHAYLDTYKKEAYARAKEVEKGIEDGTYTGPLAGVPIAIKDNICVQGKPTTCASKILEGFVPQYQADVISRLEKAGMIIIGKTNMDEFAMGSTTETSAYGITRNPWNTEHVPGGSSGGSCAAVAAGEAYLALGSDTGGSIRQPSSYCGVTGMKPTYGTVSRYGLVAYASSLDQIGPIGKDVADCAALLEVIAGHDPKDSTSIDRKDLDFSSEMTDKITGMKFGVPKEYLSEGISPEVKDAFMETLKVLTQMGAIVEFFSVKTMEYMIPAYYIIASAEASSNLERFDGVKYGYRAKEYDGLHDMYKRTRTEGFGEEVKRRIMLGSFVLSSGYYDAYYLKALRTKALIKKEFDQAFGKYDVLLAPAAPYTAPKIGESLKDPMAMYLGDIYTVAVNLCGLPGITVPCGKDSAGLPIGIQMIGDCFMERKILRAAHAYESVRGDFGTPEEGGKRACNSMRLLSDLRFM
;
A
#
# COMPACT_ATOMS: atom_id res chain seq x y z
N MET A 1 -17.47 1.45 -24.85
CA MET A 1 -16.03 1.43 -24.44
C MET A 1 -16.03 0.97 -22.98
N GLU A 2 -15.25 -0.04 -22.65
CA GLU A 2 -15.16 -0.55 -21.28
C GLU A 2 -14.19 0.35 -20.49
N LEU A 3 -14.71 1.42 -19.86
CA LEU A 3 -13.91 2.41 -19.16
C LEU A 3 -13.16 1.78 -17.98
N GLU A 4 -13.75 0.79 -17.33
CA GLU A 4 -13.15 0.06 -16.20
C GLU A 4 -11.81 -0.62 -16.50
N LYS A 5 -11.57 -0.96 -17.78
CA LYS A 5 -10.31 -1.59 -18.21
C LYS A 5 -9.17 -0.60 -18.46
N LEU A 6 -9.47 0.68 -18.57
CA LEU A 6 -8.45 1.71 -18.76
C LEU A 6 -7.57 1.84 -17.49
N THR A 7 -6.31 2.22 -17.72
CA THR A 7 -5.46 2.73 -16.63
C THR A 7 -5.84 4.19 -16.31
N ALA A 8 -5.33 4.76 -15.25
CA ALA A 8 -5.63 6.14 -14.86
C ALA A 8 -5.12 7.13 -15.92
N LEU A 9 -3.91 6.91 -16.42
CA LEU A 9 -3.32 7.74 -17.49
C LEU A 9 -4.08 7.61 -18.80
N GLN A 10 -4.57 6.42 -19.16
CA GLN A 10 -5.39 6.21 -20.35
C GLN A 10 -6.74 6.93 -20.21
N LEU A 11 -7.38 6.90 -19.04
CA LEU A 11 -8.60 7.66 -18.80
C LEU A 11 -8.34 9.17 -18.94
N ALA A 12 -7.27 9.67 -18.30
CA ALA A 12 -6.91 11.08 -18.36
C ALA A 12 -6.61 11.56 -19.78
N ASP A 13 -5.92 10.73 -20.59
CA ASP A 13 -5.67 11.03 -22.02
C ASP A 13 -6.97 11.16 -22.81
N LYS A 14 -7.93 10.23 -22.59
CA LYS A 14 -9.24 10.28 -23.23
C LYS A 14 -10.08 11.48 -22.81
N ILE A 15 -10.00 11.87 -21.53
CA ILE A 15 -10.66 13.09 -21.02
C ILE A 15 -10.07 14.32 -21.72
N LYS A 16 -8.75 14.44 -21.80
CA LYS A 16 -8.08 15.56 -22.49
C LYS A 16 -8.40 15.65 -23.99
N LYS A 17 -8.65 14.51 -24.62
CA LYS A 17 -9.06 14.43 -26.03
C LYS A 17 -10.57 14.62 -26.24
N HIS A 18 -11.32 14.86 -25.17
CA HIS A 18 -12.79 14.95 -25.17
C HIS A 18 -13.51 13.70 -25.70
N GLU A 19 -12.86 12.53 -25.63
CA GLU A 19 -13.46 11.23 -25.98
C GLU A 19 -14.36 10.69 -24.84
N VAL A 20 -14.09 11.09 -23.61
CA VAL A 20 -14.82 10.74 -22.39
C VAL A 20 -14.96 11.99 -21.54
N SER A 21 -16.15 12.24 -20.96
CA SER A 21 -16.30 13.32 -19.96
C SER A 21 -15.74 12.91 -18.60
N VAL A 22 -15.28 13.89 -17.82
CA VAL A 22 -14.86 13.63 -16.44
C VAL A 22 -15.99 13.00 -15.65
N LEU A 23 -17.22 13.50 -15.86
CA LEU A 23 -18.41 12.98 -15.18
C LEU A 23 -18.69 11.52 -15.53
N ASP A 24 -18.46 11.09 -16.78
CA ASP A 24 -18.69 9.70 -17.18
C ASP A 24 -17.66 8.74 -16.56
N GLY A 25 -16.39 9.16 -16.44
CA GLY A 25 -15.38 8.42 -15.71
C GLY A 25 -15.74 8.22 -14.21
N VAL A 26 -16.27 9.26 -13.57
CA VAL A 26 -16.74 9.18 -12.18
C VAL A 26 -18.01 8.32 -12.06
N LYS A 27 -18.96 8.41 -12.99
CA LYS A 27 -20.17 7.57 -12.99
C LYS A 27 -19.85 6.09 -13.14
N GLU A 28 -18.87 5.74 -14.00
CA GLU A 28 -18.41 4.37 -14.17
C GLU A 28 -17.91 3.78 -12.84
N VAL A 29 -17.07 4.53 -12.11
CA VAL A 29 -16.59 4.10 -10.78
C VAL A 29 -17.75 3.84 -9.83
N PHE A 30 -18.72 4.77 -9.73
CA PHE A 30 -19.88 4.56 -8.84
C PHE A 30 -20.78 3.43 -9.30
N SER A 31 -20.89 3.17 -10.61
CA SER A 31 -21.61 2.00 -11.13
C SER A 31 -20.95 0.71 -10.67
N LYS A 32 -19.61 0.64 -10.67
CA LYS A 32 -18.86 -0.53 -10.19
C LYS A 32 -18.95 -0.72 -8.67
N ILE A 33 -18.91 0.36 -7.90
CA ILE A 33 -19.14 0.31 -6.45
C ILE A 33 -20.54 -0.26 -6.15
N GLU A 34 -21.58 0.24 -6.82
CA GLU A 34 -22.94 -0.24 -6.64
C GLU A 34 -23.14 -1.72 -7.06
N GLU A 35 -22.40 -2.18 -8.07
CA GLU A 35 -22.43 -3.55 -8.57
C GLU A 35 -21.67 -4.52 -7.65
N LYS A 36 -20.50 -4.13 -7.11
CA LYS A 36 -19.52 -5.07 -6.55
C LYS A 36 -19.27 -4.89 -5.06
N ASP A 37 -19.30 -3.65 -4.53
CA ASP A 37 -18.81 -3.37 -3.17
C ASP A 37 -19.69 -4.00 -2.08
N GLY A 38 -20.95 -4.30 -2.38
CA GLY A 38 -21.81 -5.09 -1.48
C GLY A 38 -21.24 -6.48 -1.14
N ARG A 39 -20.34 -7.03 -1.98
CA ARG A 39 -19.66 -8.31 -1.76
C ARG A 39 -18.21 -8.15 -1.33
N ILE A 40 -17.54 -7.07 -1.78
CA ILE A 40 -16.11 -6.81 -1.56
C ILE A 40 -15.90 -6.03 -0.27
N HIS A 41 -16.73 -5.02 0.00
CA HIS A 41 -16.65 -4.13 1.13
C HIS A 41 -15.29 -3.40 1.20
N ALA A 42 -14.91 -2.80 0.07
CA ALA A 42 -13.68 -2.01 -0.06
C ALA A 42 -13.84 -0.62 0.55
N TYR A 43 -15.05 -0.07 0.59
CA TYR A 43 -15.34 1.27 1.10
C TYR A 43 -16.03 1.26 2.47
N LEU A 44 -15.66 2.24 3.31
CA LEU A 44 -16.38 2.60 4.54
C LEU A 44 -17.36 3.74 4.30
N ASP A 45 -17.03 4.66 3.37
CA ASP A 45 -17.86 5.80 3.00
C ASP A 45 -17.56 6.22 1.56
N THR A 46 -18.60 6.70 0.84
CA THR A 46 -18.47 7.17 -0.54
C THR A 46 -19.13 8.53 -0.72
N TYR A 47 -18.58 9.37 -1.63
CA TYR A 47 -18.92 10.78 -1.78
C TYR A 47 -19.54 11.09 -3.13
N LYS A 48 -20.53 10.27 -3.57
CA LYS A 48 -21.12 10.31 -4.91
C LYS A 48 -21.58 11.70 -5.33
N LYS A 49 -22.30 12.42 -4.46
CA LYS A 49 -22.85 13.74 -4.76
C LYS A 49 -21.74 14.78 -4.95
N GLU A 50 -20.76 14.79 -4.05
CA GLU A 50 -19.63 15.72 -4.09
C GLU A 50 -18.70 15.40 -5.27
N ALA A 51 -18.44 14.11 -5.54
CA ALA A 51 -17.65 13.68 -6.68
C ALA A 51 -18.26 14.11 -8.01
N TYR A 52 -19.60 14.02 -8.16
CA TYR A 52 -20.30 14.49 -9.37
C TYR A 52 -20.23 16.02 -9.51
N ALA A 53 -20.33 16.77 -8.41
CA ALA A 53 -20.17 18.20 -8.44
C ALA A 53 -18.74 18.60 -8.83
N ARG A 54 -17.75 17.95 -8.21
CA ARG A 54 -16.32 18.18 -8.48
C ARG A 54 -15.95 17.79 -9.91
N ALA A 55 -16.53 16.71 -10.46
CA ALA A 55 -16.31 16.30 -11.84
C ALA A 55 -16.63 17.40 -12.84
N LYS A 56 -17.78 18.07 -12.67
CA LYS A 56 -18.19 19.19 -13.55
C LYS A 56 -17.28 20.41 -13.41
N GLU A 57 -16.82 20.71 -12.19
CA GLU A 57 -15.87 21.78 -11.95
C GLU A 57 -14.52 21.50 -12.62
N VAL A 58 -14.01 20.26 -12.43
CA VAL A 58 -12.74 19.84 -13.01
C VAL A 58 -12.79 19.79 -14.53
N GLU A 59 -13.89 19.32 -15.12
CA GLU A 59 -14.09 19.30 -16.55
C GLU A 59 -13.94 20.70 -17.16
N LYS A 60 -14.62 21.70 -16.57
CA LYS A 60 -14.47 23.10 -16.95
C LYS A 60 -13.04 23.60 -16.75
N GLY A 61 -12.37 23.23 -15.64
CA GLY A 61 -10.99 23.62 -15.39
C GLY A 61 -9.97 22.94 -16.33
N ILE A 62 -10.30 21.80 -16.93
CA ILE A 62 -9.50 21.21 -18.02
C ILE A 62 -9.70 22.01 -19.31
N GLU A 63 -10.94 22.40 -19.62
CA GLU A 63 -11.26 23.21 -20.81
C GLU A 63 -10.60 24.60 -20.78
N ASP A 64 -10.57 25.26 -19.62
CA ASP A 64 -9.99 26.60 -19.45
C ASP A 64 -8.48 26.59 -19.15
N GLY A 65 -7.85 25.40 -19.03
CA GLY A 65 -6.44 25.24 -18.78
C GLY A 65 -6.00 25.37 -17.31
N THR A 66 -6.93 25.40 -16.37
CA THR A 66 -6.63 25.39 -14.93
C THR A 66 -6.01 24.07 -14.48
N TYR A 67 -6.51 22.92 -14.99
CA TYR A 67 -6.01 21.60 -14.69
C TYR A 67 -5.35 20.96 -15.93
N THR A 68 -4.03 21.01 -15.99
CA THR A 68 -3.23 20.49 -17.12
C THR A 68 -2.43 19.22 -16.78
N GLY A 69 -2.40 18.82 -15.52
CA GLY A 69 -1.61 17.67 -15.01
C GLY A 69 -2.03 16.33 -15.64
N PRO A 70 -1.16 15.31 -15.58
CA PRO A 70 -1.40 14.01 -16.24
C PRO A 70 -2.60 13.25 -15.67
N LEU A 71 -3.02 13.52 -14.44
CA LEU A 71 -4.12 12.85 -13.75
C LEU A 71 -5.36 13.73 -13.53
N ALA A 72 -5.46 14.88 -14.22
CA ALA A 72 -6.64 15.73 -14.14
C ALA A 72 -7.91 14.97 -14.59
N GLY A 73 -8.95 15.03 -13.75
CA GLY A 73 -10.22 14.34 -13.98
C GLY A 73 -10.28 12.87 -13.51
N VAL A 74 -9.17 12.32 -13.00
CA VAL A 74 -9.12 10.90 -12.57
C VAL A 74 -9.72 10.71 -11.18
N PRO A 75 -10.66 9.75 -11.01
CA PRO A 75 -11.19 9.36 -9.70
C PRO A 75 -10.15 8.59 -8.86
N ILE A 76 -10.11 8.89 -7.54
CA ILE A 76 -9.18 8.27 -6.60
C ILE A 76 -9.85 7.90 -5.27
N ALA A 77 -9.52 6.73 -4.72
CA ALA A 77 -9.94 6.27 -3.40
C ALA A 77 -8.87 6.57 -2.33
N ILE A 78 -9.31 6.84 -1.10
CA ILE A 78 -8.43 7.29 0.00
C ILE A 78 -8.55 6.34 1.19
N LYS A 79 -7.44 5.78 1.66
CA LYS A 79 -7.42 4.94 2.87
C LYS A 79 -7.92 5.70 4.08
N ASP A 80 -8.68 5.05 4.94
CA ASP A 80 -9.42 5.71 6.02
C ASP A 80 -8.57 6.24 7.19
N ASN A 81 -7.26 6.12 7.13
CA ASN A 81 -6.34 6.81 8.05
C ASN A 81 -5.76 8.12 7.50
N ILE A 82 -6.15 8.54 6.29
CA ILE A 82 -5.75 9.81 5.68
C ILE A 82 -6.91 10.80 5.84
N CYS A 83 -6.67 11.91 6.53
CA CYS A 83 -7.69 12.91 6.85
C CYS A 83 -8.12 13.71 5.61
N VAL A 84 -9.40 13.66 5.32
CA VAL A 84 -10.09 14.53 4.36
C VAL A 84 -10.96 15.49 5.17
N GLN A 85 -10.73 16.80 5.05
CA GLN A 85 -11.47 17.80 5.83
C GLN A 85 -12.99 17.68 5.65
N GLY A 86 -13.71 17.68 6.75
CA GLY A 86 -15.18 17.58 6.74
C GLY A 86 -15.74 16.20 6.41
N LYS A 87 -14.87 15.15 6.29
CA LYS A 87 -15.29 13.77 6.02
C LYS A 87 -14.86 12.86 7.18
N PRO A 88 -15.66 11.83 7.54
CA PRO A 88 -15.29 10.90 8.60
C PRO A 88 -13.92 10.28 8.36
N THR A 89 -13.14 10.13 9.43
CA THR A 89 -11.86 9.41 9.42
C THR A 89 -11.80 8.56 10.68
N THR A 90 -11.98 7.25 10.52
CA THR A 90 -12.16 6.32 11.64
C THR A 90 -10.97 5.41 11.87
N CYS A 91 -10.04 5.31 10.90
CA CYS A 91 -8.98 4.30 10.91
C CYS A 91 -9.52 2.88 11.09
N ALA A 92 -10.75 2.62 10.60
CA ALA A 92 -11.49 1.37 10.78
C ALA A 92 -11.66 0.97 12.26
N SER A 93 -11.65 1.94 13.19
CA SER A 93 -11.75 1.74 14.64
C SER A 93 -12.97 2.42 15.23
N LYS A 94 -13.63 1.75 16.17
CA LYS A 94 -14.72 2.31 16.94
C LYS A 94 -14.27 3.51 17.79
N ILE A 95 -12.99 3.56 18.23
CA ILE A 95 -12.49 4.66 19.06
C ILE A 95 -12.58 6.03 18.36
N LEU A 96 -12.55 6.06 17.02
CA LEU A 96 -12.71 7.27 16.21
C LEU A 96 -14.09 7.39 15.57
N GLU A 97 -15.08 6.60 16.00
CA GLU A 97 -16.45 6.75 15.53
C GLU A 97 -16.95 8.19 15.73
N GLY A 98 -17.48 8.78 14.65
CA GLY A 98 -17.97 10.17 14.64
C GLY A 98 -16.88 11.24 14.56
N PHE A 99 -15.60 10.87 14.46
CA PHE A 99 -14.53 11.86 14.26
C PHE A 99 -14.54 12.40 12.83
N VAL A 100 -14.65 13.74 12.70
CA VAL A 100 -14.57 14.47 11.44
C VAL A 100 -13.45 15.51 11.57
N PRO A 101 -12.33 15.34 10.83
CA PRO A 101 -11.21 16.24 10.91
C PRO A 101 -11.55 17.64 10.39
N GLN A 102 -11.08 18.67 11.10
CA GLN A 102 -11.19 20.08 10.72
C GLN A 102 -10.01 20.54 9.85
N TYR A 103 -9.11 19.62 9.52
CA TYR A 103 -7.92 19.86 8.71
C TYR A 103 -7.81 18.77 7.65
N GLN A 104 -7.02 19.03 6.63
CA GLN A 104 -6.81 18.16 5.48
C GLN A 104 -5.37 17.68 5.42
N ALA A 105 -5.16 16.43 5.05
CA ALA A 105 -3.83 15.91 4.76
C ALA A 105 -3.20 16.64 3.56
N ASP A 106 -1.87 16.83 3.57
CA ASP A 106 -1.18 17.51 2.47
C ASP A 106 -1.41 16.82 1.13
N VAL A 107 -1.34 15.48 1.12
CA VAL A 107 -1.61 14.69 -0.09
C VAL A 107 -3.00 14.96 -0.69
N ILE A 108 -4.01 15.18 0.14
CA ILE A 108 -5.37 15.49 -0.33
C ILE A 108 -5.40 16.87 -1.00
N SER A 109 -4.73 17.86 -0.40
CA SER A 109 -4.62 19.21 -1.00
C SER A 109 -3.90 19.15 -2.36
N ARG A 110 -2.89 18.29 -2.50
CA ARG A 110 -2.16 18.09 -3.76
C ARG A 110 -3.03 17.42 -4.81
N LEU A 111 -3.80 16.37 -4.44
CA LEU A 111 -4.75 15.72 -5.35
C LEU A 111 -5.79 16.69 -5.88
N GLU A 112 -6.38 17.51 -5.01
CA GLU A 112 -7.37 18.52 -5.40
C GLU A 112 -6.79 19.59 -6.33
N LYS A 113 -5.55 20.04 -6.08
CA LYS A 113 -4.82 20.98 -6.95
C LYS A 113 -4.49 20.36 -8.31
N ALA A 114 -4.28 19.07 -8.37
CA ALA A 114 -4.06 18.33 -9.62
C ALA A 114 -5.36 18.07 -10.40
N GLY A 115 -6.53 18.46 -9.86
CA GLY A 115 -7.82 18.21 -10.47
C GLY A 115 -8.30 16.77 -10.36
N MET A 116 -7.79 15.98 -9.41
CA MET A 116 -8.28 14.63 -9.13
C MET A 116 -9.58 14.67 -8.31
N ILE A 117 -10.34 13.57 -8.34
CA ILE A 117 -11.68 13.50 -7.75
C ILE A 117 -11.72 12.41 -6.69
N ILE A 118 -11.90 12.82 -5.43
CA ILE A 118 -11.97 11.87 -4.30
C ILE A 118 -13.33 11.18 -4.32
N ILE A 119 -13.33 9.84 -4.37
CA ILE A 119 -14.51 9.00 -4.44
C ILE A 119 -15.05 8.62 -3.07
N GLY A 120 -14.17 8.28 -2.13
CA GLY A 120 -14.55 7.80 -0.81
C GLY A 120 -13.37 7.37 0.04
N LYS A 121 -13.69 6.82 1.21
CA LYS A 121 -12.74 6.29 2.20
C LYS A 121 -12.76 4.78 2.19
N THR A 122 -11.60 4.16 1.97
CA THR A 122 -11.48 2.71 1.87
C THR A 122 -11.21 2.05 3.23
N ASN A 123 -11.75 0.85 3.39
CA ASN A 123 -11.56 0.01 4.57
C ASN A 123 -10.09 -0.39 4.75
N MET A 124 -9.73 -0.74 5.97
CA MET A 124 -8.36 -1.05 6.36
C MET A 124 -8.33 -1.90 7.63
N ASP A 125 -7.19 -2.48 7.99
CA ASP A 125 -6.98 -2.97 9.34
C ASP A 125 -7.01 -1.82 10.35
N GLU A 126 -7.56 -2.05 11.52
CA GLU A 126 -7.71 -1.04 12.57
C GLU A 126 -6.38 -0.35 12.88
N PHE A 127 -6.33 0.99 12.77
CA PHE A 127 -5.12 1.82 12.92
C PHE A 127 -3.90 1.35 12.12
N ALA A 128 -4.13 0.74 10.96
CA ALA A 128 -3.09 0.13 10.13
C ALA A 128 -2.30 -1.01 10.81
N MET A 129 -2.89 -1.65 11.83
CA MET A 129 -2.32 -2.75 12.61
C MET A 129 -2.92 -4.09 12.19
N GLY A 130 -2.37 -4.67 11.14
CA GLY A 130 -2.79 -5.94 10.57
C GLY A 130 -2.26 -6.11 9.16
N SER A 131 -2.51 -7.28 8.59
CA SER A 131 -2.04 -7.67 7.24
C SER A 131 -3.14 -8.32 6.41
N THR A 132 -4.43 -8.19 6.82
CA THR A 132 -5.55 -8.93 6.21
C THR A 132 -6.83 -8.12 5.99
N THR A 133 -6.94 -6.94 6.61
CA THR A 133 -8.16 -6.11 6.62
C THR A 133 -9.37 -6.83 7.25
N GLU A 134 -9.10 -7.78 8.16
CA GLU A 134 -10.10 -8.48 8.97
C GLU A 134 -10.36 -7.79 10.31
N THR A 135 -9.45 -6.92 10.77
CA THR A 135 -9.51 -6.28 12.09
C THR A 135 -10.34 -5.00 12.11
N SER A 136 -10.95 -4.62 11.00
CA SER A 136 -11.84 -3.47 10.90
C SER A 136 -13.06 -3.62 11.78
N ALA A 137 -13.39 -2.58 12.57
CA ALA A 137 -14.61 -2.53 13.37
C ALA A 137 -15.90 -2.42 12.53
N TYR A 138 -15.76 -2.13 11.23
CA TYR A 138 -16.88 -1.92 10.29
C TYR A 138 -17.12 -3.10 9.35
N GLY A 139 -16.39 -4.21 9.53
CA GLY A 139 -16.55 -5.42 8.73
C GLY A 139 -15.35 -5.73 7.84
N ILE A 140 -15.33 -6.94 7.28
CA ILE A 140 -14.22 -7.53 6.56
C ILE A 140 -14.26 -7.10 5.09
N THR A 141 -13.12 -6.66 4.55
CA THR A 141 -12.93 -6.54 3.10
C THR A 141 -12.55 -7.90 2.51
N ARG A 142 -13.06 -8.22 1.34
CA ARG A 142 -12.84 -9.48 0.63
C ARG A 142 -11.99 -9.27 -0.62
N ASN A 143 -11.22 -10.30 -0.96
CA ASN A 143 -10.39 -10.26 -2.16
C ASN A 143 -11.25 -10.34 -3.43
N PRO A 144 -11.11 -9.41 -4.40
CA PRO A 144 -11.89 -9.44 -5.63
C PRO A 144 -11.65 -10.69 -6.50
N TRP A 145 -10.47 -11.33 -6.41
CA TRP A 145 -10.16 -12.56 -7.15
C TRP A 145 -10.89 -13.78 -6.57
N ASN A 146 -11.11 -13.80 -5.27
CA ASN A 146 -11.89 -14.83 -4.58
C ASN A 146 -12.39 -14.29 -3.23
N THR A 147 -13.69 -14.09 -3.10
CA THR A 147 -14.31 -13.48 -1.91
C THR A 147 -14.26 -14.34 -0.63
N GLU A 148 -13.75 -15.57 -0.70
CA GLU A 148 -13.43 -16.38 0.48
C GLU A 148 -12.05 -16.05 1.08
N HIS A 149 -11.25 -15.23 0.38
CA HIS A 149 -9.89 -14.86 0.74
C HIS A 149 -9.79 -13.41 1.16
N VAL A 150 -8.73 -13.09 1.93
CA VAL A 150 -8.44 -11.72 2.36
C VAL A 150 -7.78 -10.91 1.23
N PRO A 151 -7.96 -9.59 1.18
CA PRO A 151 -7.28 -8.73 0.21
C PRO A 151 -5.83 -8.40 0.60
N GLY A 152 -5.40 -8.88 1.78
CA GLY A 152 -4.21 -8.37 2.45
C GLY A 152 -4.49 -7.11 3.26
N GLY A 153 -3.46 -6.49 3.79
CA GLY A 153 -3.58 -5.31 4.64
C GLY A 153 -2.23 -4.66 5.00
N SER A 154 -2.36 -3.53 5.62
CA SER A 154 -3.56 -2.85 6.13
C SER A 154 -4.31 -2.02 5.09
N SER A 155 -3.81 -1.79 3.86
CA SER A 155 -4.50 -1.05 2.79
C SER A 155 -5.36 -1.97 1.90
N GLY A 156 -5.99 -3.00 2.49
CA GLY A 156 -6.73 -4.01 1.73
C GLY A 156 -7.93 -3.42 0.96
N GLY A 157 -8.69 -2.51 1.55
CA GLY A 157 -9.78 -1.83 0.86
C GLY A 157 -9.30 -1.01 -0.34
N SER A 158 -8.15 -0.30 -0.21
CA SER A 158 -7.56 0.46 -1.32
C SER A 158 -7.13 -0.43 -2.49
N CYS A 159 -6.47 -1.56 -2.19
CA CYS A 159 -6.05 -2.51 -3.22
C CYS A 159 -7.24 -3.25 -3.84
N ALA A 160 -8.23 -3.64 -3.03
CA ALA A 160 -9.45 -4.28 -3.51
C ALA A 160 -10.26 -3.37 -4.44
N ALA A 161 -10.42 -2.08 -4.07
CA ALA A 161 -11.13 -1.11 -4.91
C ALA A 161 -10.48 -0.96 -6.31
N VAL A 162 -9.15 -0.86 -6.38
CA VAL A 162 -8.44 -0.78 -7.67
C VAL A 162 -8.58 -2.08 -8.46
N ALA A 163 -8.40 -3.24 -7.81
CA ALA A 163 -8.51 -4.54 -8.45
C ALA A 163 -9.92 -4.83 -9.01
N ALA A 164 -10.96 -4.39 -8.30
CA ALA A 164 -12.36 -4.56 -8.68
C ALA A 164 -12.83 -3.56 -9.76
N GLY A 165 -12.03 -2.54 -10.10
CA GLY A 165 -12.42 -1.44 -10.98
C GLY A 165 -13.33 -0.41 -10.30
N GLU A 166 -13.40 -0.43 -8.97
CA GLU A 166 -14.13 0.54 -8.13
C GLU A 166 -13.34 1.84 -7.89
N ALA A 167 -12.09 1.87 -8.34
CA ALA A 167 -11.25 3.06 -8.44
C ALA A 167 -10.19 2.85 -9.52
N TYR A 168 -9.73 3.93 -10.16
CA TYR A 168 -8.57 3.88 -11.06
C TYR A 168 -7.27 3.89 -10.27
N LEU A 169 -7.23 4.67 -9.22
CA LEU A 169 -6.11 4.87 -8.31
C LEU A 169 -6.59 4.86 -6.86
N ALA A 170 -5.69 4.53 -5.94
CA ALA A 170 -5.94 4.72 -4.52
C ALA A 170 -4.69 5.20 -3.79
N LEU A 171 -4.88 5.89 -2.66
CA LEU A 171 -3.82 6.08 -1.67
C LEU A 171 -3.91 5.00 -0.60
N GLY A 172 -2.76 4.44 -0.25
CA GLY A 172 -2.55 3.58 0.90
C GLY A 172 -1.57 4.20 1.90
N SER A 173 -1.33 3.51 3.01
CA SER A 173 -0.23 3.77 3.92
C SER A 173 0.53 2.48 4.21
N ASP A 174 1.83 2.58 4.39
CA ASP A 174 2.73 1.43 4.55
C ASP A 174 3.69 1.68 5.71
N THR A 175 3.55 0.88 6.76
CA THR A 175 4.37 0.92 7.97
C THR A 175 5.31 -0.27 8.06
N GLY A 176 4.90 -1.42 7.50
CA GLY A 176 5.66 -2.67 7.48
C GLY A 176 5.39 -3.54 6.25
N GLY A 177 4.72 -2.99 5.22
CA GLY A 177 4.31 -3.72 4.02
C GLY A 177 2.88 -3.42 3.59
N SER A 178 2.18 -2.53 4.30
CA SER A 178 0.73 -2.34 4.19
C SER A 178 0.21 -1.70 2.89
N ILE A 179 1.05 -1.38 1.93
CA ILE A 179 0.72 -1.13 0.52
C ILE A 179 1.17 -2.33 -0.32
N ARG A 180 2.41 -2.78 -0.14
CA ARG A 180 3.10 -3.74 -1.01
C ARG A 180 2.52 -5.15 -0.92
N GLN A 181 2.24 -5.63 0.29
CA GLN A 181 1.66 -6.96 0.51
C GLN A 181 0.22 -7.04 -0.04
N PRO A 182 -0.74 -6.13 0.30
CA PRO A 182 -2.08 -6.21 -0.27
C PRO A 182 -2.11 -5.97 -1.78
N SER A 183 -1.16 -5.22 -2.35
CA SER A 183 -1.01 -5.10 -3.81
C SER A 183 -0.68 -6.45 -4.46
N SER A 184 0.18 -7.27 -3.82
CA SER A 184 0.44 -8.64 -4.26
C SER A 184 -0.83 -9.50 -4.24
N TYR A 185 -1.57 -9.48 -3.14
CA TYR A 185 -2.76 -10.32 -2.97
C TYR A 185 -3.94 -9.91 -3.86
N CYS A 186 -4.04 -8.63 -4.21
CA CYS A 186 -5.07 -8.11 -5.11
C CYS A 186 -4.64 -8.05 -6.58
N GLY A 187 -3.39 -8.37 -6.91
CA GLY A 187 -2.89 -8.35 -8.29
C GLY A 187 -2.85 -6.94 -8.90
N VAL A 188 -2.50 -5.95 -8.10
CA VAL A 188 -2.33 -4.54 -8.49
C VAL A 188 -0.91 -4.07 -8.22
N THR A 189 -0.53 -2.92 -8.76
CA THR A 189 0.75 -2.28 -8.48
C THR A 189 0.64 -1.33 -7.29
N GLY A 190 1.58 -1.42 -6.36
CA GLY A 190 1.59 -0.51 -5.20
C GLY A 190 3.00 -0.16 -4.76
N MET A 191 3.22 1.11 -4.45
CA MET A 191 4.54 1.63 -4.14
C MET A 191 4.57 2.34 -2.78
N LYS A 192 5.54 1.97 -1.97
CA LYS A 192 5.97 2.74 -0.81
C LYS A 192 7.20 3.56 -1.22
N PRO A 193 7.15 4.89 -1.28
CA PRO A 193 8.33 5.72 -1.57
C PRO A 193 9.32 5.72 -0.40
N THR A 194 10.48 6.33 -0.59
CA THR A 194 11.44 6.61 0.49
C THR A 194 10.75 7.41 1.60
N TYR A 195 11.05 7.07 2.86
CA TYR A 195 10.53 7.80 4.01
C TYR A 195 10.85 9.31 3.89
N GLY A 196 9.81 10.13 4.04
CA GLY A 196 9.90 11.58 3.91
C GLY A 196 9.76 12.12 2.48
N THR A 197 9.60 11.28 1.46
CA THR A 197 9.29 11.75 0.09
C THR A 197 7.88 12.33 -0.02
N VAL A 198 6.93 11.81 0.75
CA VAL A 198 5.54 12.27 0.82
C VAL A 198 5.25 12.72 2.25
N SER A 199 4.60 13.87 2.41
CA SER A 199 4.22 14.39 3.72
C SER A 199 3.29 13.43 4.47
N ARG A 200 3.52 13.29 5.77
CA ARG A 200 2.69 12.55 6.71
C ARG A 200 1.68 13.44 7.46
N TYR A 201 1.66 14.76 7.17
CA TYR A 201 0.66 15.64 7.75
C TYR A 201 -0.74 15.22 7.36
N GLY A 202 -1.58 14.96 8.38
CA GLY A 202 -2.93 14.45 8.19
C GLY A 202 -3.05 12.95 8.00
N LEU A 203 -1.95 12.19 8.08
CA LEU A 203 -1.96 10.74 8.27
C LEU A 203 -2.10 10.43 9.77
N VAL A 204 -3.11 9.67 10.15
CA VAL A 204 -3.24 9.18 11.53
C VAL A 204 -2.14 8.15 11.79
N ALA A 205 -1.26 8.45 12.75
CA ALA A 205 -0.03 7.70 12.96
C ALA A 205 -0.27 6.33 13.60
N TYR A 206 0.36 5.31 13.02
CA TYR A 206 0.65 4.04 13.68
C TYR A 206 2.05 4.09 14.30
N ALA A 207 3.10 4.13 13.47
CA ALA A 207 4.50 4.21 13.91
C ALA A 207 5.19 5.35 13.15
N SER A 208 5.39 6.47 13.83
CA SER A 208 5.79 7.75 13.22
C SER A 208 7.12 7.68 12.48
N SER A 209 8.04 6.80 12.88
CA SER A 209 9.35 6.62 12.23
C SER A 209 9.34 5.64 11.06
N LEU A 210 8.17 5.07 10.71
CA LEU A 210 8.02 4.02 9.71
C LEU A 210 6.92 4.29 8.70
N ASP A 211 5.85 4.99 9.11
CA ASP A 211 4.66 5.25 8.28
C ASP A 211 4.99 6.06 7.03
N GLN A 212 4.46 5.64 5.89
CA GLN A 212 4.56 6.37 4.64
C GLN A 212 3.28 6.21 3.80
N ILE A 213 2.77 7.31 3.24
CA ILE A 213 1.70 7.28 2.24
C ILE A 213 2.31 6.93 0.88
N GLY A 214 1.58 6.16 0.08
CA GLY A 214 2.01 5.83 -1.27
C GLY A 214 0.87 5.44 -2.21
N PRO A 215 1.16 5.42 -3.53
CA PRO A 215 0.21 5.15 -4.59
C PRO A 215 -0.08 3.65 -4.75
N ILE A 216 -1.32 3.38 -5.18
CA ILE A 216 -1.80 2.08 -5.64
C ILE A 216 -2.51 2.32 -6.97
N GLY A 217 -2.18 1.56 -8.00
CA GLY A 217 -2.72 1.67 -9.34
C GLY A 217 -2.74 0.34 -10.08
N LYS A 218 -3.22 0.36 -11.32
CA LYS A 218 -3.26 -0.85 -12.16
C LYS A 218 -1.89 -1.22 -12.71
N ASP A 219 -1.05 -0.22 -12.96
CA ASP A 219 0.28 -0.39 -13.54
C ASP A 219 1.33 0.53 -12.89
N VAL A 220 2.58 0.38 -13.32
CA VAL A 220 3.72 1.13 -12.80
C VAL A 220 3.64 2.60 -13.19
N ALA A 221 3.14 2.90 -14.40
CA ALA A 221 3.06 4.26 -14.91
C ALA A 221 2.03 5.09 -14.13
N ASP A 222 0.88 4.50 -13.80
CA ASP A 222 -0.15 5.09 -12.95
C ASP A 222 0.41 5.41 -11.54
N CYS A 223 1.17 4.48 -10.95
CA CYS A 223 1.79 4.69 -9.64
C CYS A 223 2.85 5.80 -9.67
N ALA A 224 3.67 5.88 -10.73
CA ALA A 224 4.67 6.93 -10.89
C ALA A 224 4.00 8.31 -11.01
N ALA A 225 2.99 8.43 -11.87
CA ALA A 225 2.25 9.68 -12.06
C ALA A 225 1.54 10.15 -10.78
N LEU A 226 0.95 9.22 -10.00
CA LEU A 226 0.34 9.57 -8.72
C LEU A 226 1.40 9.96 -7.68
N LEU A 227 2.56 9.30 -7.66
CA LEU A 227 3.65 9.68 -6.78
C LEU A 227 4.15 11.11 -7.07
N GLU A 228 4.27 11.51 -8.34
CA GLU A 228 4.62 12.89 -8.75
C GLU A 228 3.62 13.92 -8.20
N VAL A 229 2.34 13.59 -8.16
CA VAL A 229 1.30 14.47 -7.62
C VAL A 229 1.43 14.65 -6.10
N ILE A 230 1.69 13.56 -5.36
CA ILE A 230 1.63 13.57 -3.88
C ILE A 230 2.98 13.85 -3.21
N ALA A 231 4.10 13.72 -3.93
CA ALA A 231 5.44 13.93 -3.38
C ALA A 231 5.78 15.42 -3.20
N GLY A 232 6.67 15.70 -2.26
CA GLY A 232 7.24 17.04 -2.04
C GLY A 232 7.23 17.49 -0.59
N HIS A 233 8.00 18.53 -0.35
CA HIS A 233 8.14 19.12 0.98
C HIS A 233 6.84 19.77 1.47
N ASP A 234 6.56 19.56 2.75
CA ASP A 234 5.47 20.19 3.49
C ASP A 234 6.01 20.79 4.80
N PRO A 235 5.92 22.13 5.00
CA PRO A 235 6.41 22.77 6.22
C PRO A 235 5.66 22.33 7.49
N LYS A 236 4.52 21.65 7.37
CA LYS A 236 3.75 21.10 8.49
C LYS A 236 4.24 19.70 8.92
N ASP A 237 5.09 19.08 8.13
CA ASP A 237 5.73 17.81 8.44
C ASP A 237 7.26 17.95 8.40
N SER A 238 7.88 18.04 9.57
CA SER A 238 9.34 18.18 9.70
C SER A 238 10.11 16.94 9.20
N THR A 239 9.45 15.83 8.93
CA THR A 239 10.06 14.64 8.35
C THR A 239 10.03 14.64 6.83
N SER A 240 9.22 15.50 6.21
CA SER A 240 9.18 15.63 4.75
C SER A 240 10.45 16.33 4.23
N ILE A 241 11.01 15.79 3.16
CA ILE A 241 12.33 16.21 2.65
C ILE A 241 12.14 17.16 1.46
N ASP A 242 12.85 18.29 1.49
CA ASP A 242 12.90 19.22 0.36
C ASP A 242 13.85 18.67 -0.71
N ARG A 243 13.30 17.88 -1.63
CA ARG A 243 14.01 17.37 -2.81
C ARG A 243 13.37 17.94 -4.08
N LYS A 244 14.18 18.10 -5.12
CA LYS A 244 13.77 18.72 -6.39
C LYS A 244 13.59 17.72 -7.53
N ASP A 245 14.04 16.50 -7.34
CA ASP A 245 14.01 15.41 -8.32
C ASP A 245 12.71 14.60 -8.20
N LEU A 246 11.56 15.27 -8.34
CA LEU A 246 10.23 14.68 -8.18
C LEU A 246 9.61 14.18 -9.50
N ASP A 247 10.36 14.21 -10.60
CA ASP A 247 9.98 13.61 -11.87
C ASP A 247 10.33 12.11 -11.85
N PHE A 248 9.40 11.28 -11.46
CA PHE A 248 9.61 9.84 -11.28
C PHE A 248 9.41 9.03 -12.57
N SER A 249 8.71 9.59 -13.56
CA SER A 249 8.43 8.94 -14.85
C SER A 249 9.50 9.13 -15.90
N SER A 250 10.40 10.11 -15.75
CA SER A 250 11.37 10.51 -16.78
C SER A 250 12.36 9.42 -17.20
N GLU A 251 12.65 8.47 -16.30
CA GLU A 251 13.58 7.37 -16.57
C GLU A 251 12.87 6.04 -16.88
N MET A 252 11.55 6.00 -16.95
CA MET A 252 10.80 4.78 -17.27
C MET A 252 11.03 4.39 -18.73
N THR A 253 11.80 3.35 -18.92
CA THR A 253 12.09 2.75 -20.21
C THR A 253 12.09 1.23 -20.10
N ASP A 254 11.92 0.53 -21.23
CA ASP A 254 11.97 -0.95 -21.26
C ASP A 254 13.40 -1.52 -21.17
N LYS A 255 14.41 -0.67 -21.00
CA LYS A 255 15.82 -1.08 -21.03
C LYS A 255 16.38 -1.23 -19.63
N ILE A 256 16.70 -2.45 -19.23
CA ILE A 256 17.36 -2.80 -17.97
C ILE A 256 18.69 -3.55 -18.19
N THR A 257 19.19 -3.59 -19.43
CA THR A 257 20.43 -4.26 -19.76
C THR A 257 21.59 -3.72 -18.91
N GLY A 258 22.31 -4.62 -18.26
CA GLY A 258 23.42 -4.31 -17.37
C GLY A 258 23.04 -3.82 -15.97
N MET A 259 21.75 -3.59 -15.67
CA MET A 259 21.31 -3.33 -14.29
C MET A 259 21.58 -4.54 -13.40
N LYS A 260 22.10 -4.29 -12.20
CA LYS A 260 22.46 -5.33 -11.23
C LYS A 260 21.34 -5.51 -10.21
N PHE A 261 20.80 -6.70 -10.15
CA PHE A 261 19.77 -7.10 -9.21
C PHE A 261 20.35 -8.03 -8.15
N GLY A 262 20.17 -7.70 -6.88
CA GLY A 262 20.55 -8.52 -5.74
C GLY A 262 19.36 -9.27 -5.16
N VAL A 263 19.52 -10.59 -4.91
CA VAL A 263 18.50 -11.44 -4.28
C VAL A 263 19.04 -11.97 -2.96
N PRO A 264 18.45 -11.61 -1.79
CA PRO A 264 18.82 -12.23 -0.53
C PRO A 264 18.49 -13.74 -0.55
N LYS A 265 19.49 -14.61 -0.32
CA LYS A 265 19.32 -16.07 -0.32
C LYS A 265 18.28 -16.52 0.71
N GLU A 266 18.28 -15.85 1.85
CA GLU A 266 17.44 -16.14 2.99
C GLU A 266 15.94 -15.96 2.66
N TYR A 267 15.60 -15.12 1.67
CA TYR A 267 14.22 -14.95 1.21
C TYR A 267 13.65 -16.16 0.46
N LEU A 268 14.50 -17.10 0.06
CA LEU A 268 14.11 -18.33 -0.63
C LEU A 268 14.24 -19.59 0.26
N SER A 269 14.47 -19.39 1.57
CA SER A 269 14.59 -20.46 2.55
C SER A 269 13.22 -21.07 2.93
N GLU A 270 13.15 -21.80 4.03
CA GLU A 270 11.90 -22.40 4.54
C GLU A 270 10.83 -21.34 4.81
N GLY A 271 9.55 -21.69 4.57
CA GLY A 271 8.38 -20.82 4.85
C GLY A 271 7.78 -20.13 3.61
N ILE A 272 8.48 -20.12 2.46
CA ILE A 272 7.88 -19.67 1.19
C ILE A 272 7.10 -20.82 0.52
N SER A 273 5.88 -20.53 0.04
CA SER A 273 5.12 -21.53 -0.71
C SER A 273 5.81 -21.87 -2.04
N PRO A 274 5.73 -23.13 -2.52
CA PRO A 274 6.34 -23.53 -3.78
C PRO A 274 5.90 -22.67 -4.97
N GLU A 275 4.62 -22.35 -5.08
CA GLU A 275 4.06 -21.57 -6.20
C GLU A 275 4.58 -20.13 -6.22
N VAL A 276 4.71 -19.49 -5.04
CA VAL A 276 5.31 -18.16 -4.92
C VAL A 276 6.80 -18.21 -5.29
N LYS A 277 7.51 -19.25 -4.83
CA LYS A 277 8.92 -19.44 -5.18
C LYS A 277 9.11 -19.63 -6.68
N ASP A 278 8.29 -20.45 -7.31
CA ASP A 278 8.36 -20.74 -8.74
C ASP A 278 8.07 -19.48 -9.58
N ALA A 279 7.03 -18.71 -9.24
CA ALA A 279 6.72 -17.43 -9.89
C ALA A 279 7.85 -16.41 -9.73
N PHE A 280 8.45 -16.35 -8.54
CA PHE A 280 9.62 -15.51 -8.28
C PHE A 280 10.82 -15.93 -9.13
N MET A 281 11.16 -17.22 -9.17
CA MET A 281 12.28 -17.72 -9.96
C MET A 281 12.06 -17.50 -11.46
N GLU A 282 10.83 -17.63 -11.96
CA GLU A 282 10.52 -17.29 -13.35
C GLU A 282 10.74 -15.80 -13.65
N THR A 283 10.35 -14.93 -12.71
CA THR A 283 10.63 -13.48 -12.85
C THR A 283 12.14 -13.21 -12.96
N LEU A 284 12.98 -13.90 -12.16
CA LEU A 284 14.44 -13.74 -12.26
C LEU A 284 14.98 -14.15 -13.63
N LYS A 285 14.41 -15.21 -14.24
CA LYS A 285 14.78 -15.61 -15.61
C LYS A 285 14.39 -14.56 -16.63
N VAL A 286 13.16 -14.02 -16.55
CA VAL A 286 12.70 -12.94 -17.45
C VAL A 286 13.64 -11.75 -17.37
N LEU A 287 13.96 -11.26 -16.17
CA LEU A 287 14.87 -10.15 -15.97
C LEU A 287 16.26 -10.43 -16.55
N THR A 288 16.77 -11.67 -16.39
CA THR A 288 18.06 -12.08 -16.98
C THR A 288 18.00 -12.10 -18.50
N GLN A 289 16.90 -12.57 -19.10
CA GLN A 289 16.70 -12.56 -20.55
C GLN A 289 16.61 -11.13 -21.13
N MET A 290 16.13 -10.17 -20.33
CA MET A 290 16.15 -8.74 -20.66
C MET A 290 17.56 -8.10 -20.55
N GLY A 291 18.56 -8.89 -20.19
CA GLY A 291 19.97 -8.45 -20.08
C GLY A 291 20.36 -7.90 -18.71
N ALA A 292 19.53 -8.07 -17.70
CA ALA A 292 19.91 -7.73 -16.33
C ALA A 292 20.87 -8.76 -15.73
N ILE A 293 21.69 -8.33 -14.77
CA ILE A 293 22.63 -9.18 -14.03
C ILE A 293 21.99 -9.49 -12.67
N VAL A 294 21.60 -10.76 -12.45
CA VAL A 294 20.95 -11.19 -11.21
C VAL A 294 21.97 -12.00 -10.38
N GLU A 295 22.20 -11.57 -9.15
CA GLU A 295 23.14 -12.21 -8.22
C GLU A 295 22.47 -12.49 -6.87
N PHE A 296 22.84 -13.60 -6.24
CA PHE A 296 22.41 -13.95 -4.89
C PHE A 296 23.45 -13.51 -3.86
N PHE A 297 22.97 -12.93 -2.75
CA PHE A 297 23.81 -12.53 -1.62
C PHE A 297 23.17 -12.93 -0.29
N SER A 298 23.88 -12.77 0.83
CA SER A 298 23.40 -13.14 2.16
C SER A 298 23.11 -11.92 3.00
N VAL A 299 21.99 -11.93 3.74
CA VAL A 299 21.58 -10.93 4.74
C VAL A 299 21.57 -11.59 6.12
N LYS A 300 22.61 -11.33 6.93
CA LYS A 300 22.80 -11.99 8.23
C LYS A 300 21.82 -11.56 9.31
N THR A 301 21.26 -10.36 9.16
CA THR A 301 20.32 -9.79 10.14
C THR A 301 18.87 -10.16 9.91
N MET A 302 18.57 -11.04 8.95
CA MET A 302 17.19 -11.37 8.56
C MET A 302 16.34 -11.86 9.73
N GLU A 303 16.86 -12.73 10.58
CA GLU A 303 16.13 -13.28 11.75
C GLU A 303 15.71 -12.21 12.77
N TYR A 304 16.36 -11.03 12.74
CA TYR A 304 16.08 -9.93 13.67
C TYR A 304 15.11 -8.88 13.09
N MET A 305 14.72 -8.95 11.81
CA MET A 305 13.91 -7.93 11.16
C MET A 305 12.51 -7.85 11.76
N ILE A 306 11.82 -9.00 11.87
CA ILE A 306 10.49 -9.09 12.45
C ILE A 306 10.47 -8.65 13.93
N PRO A 307 11.32 -9.19 14.81
CA PRO A 307 11.36 -8.74 16.22
C PRO A 307 11.66 -7.25 16.35
N ALA A 308 12.64 -6.72 15.61
CA ALA A 308 12.98 -5.30 15.66
C ALA A 308 11.81 -4.42 15.21
N TYR A 309 11.14 -4.79 14.14
CA TYR A 309 9.97 -4.07 13.63
C TYR A 309 8.85 -4.03 14.66
N TYR A 310 8.42 -5.18 15.20
CA TYR A 310 7.27 -5.22 16.10
C TYR A 310 7.54 -4.54 17.44
N ILE A 311 8.78 -4.56 17.93
CA ILE A 311 9.17 -3.83 19.15
C ILE A 311 9.08 -2.31 18.91
N ILE A 312 9.69 -1.81 17.83
CA ILE A 312 9.70 -0.38 17.51
C ILE A 312 8.29 0.11 17.20
N ALA A 313 7.58 -0.58 16.30
CA ALA A 313 6.25 -0.20 15.89
C ALA A 313 5.24 -0.22 17.05
N SER A 314 5.29 -1.22 17.93
CA SER A 314 4.43 -1.27 19.12
C SER A 314 4.75 -0.20 20.14
N ALA A 315 6.04 0.11 20.35
CA ALA A 315 6.47 1.20 21.23
C ALA A 315 5.91 2.55 20.74
N GLU A 316 6.06 2.84 19.45
CA GLU A 316 5.53 4.06 18.85
C GLU A 316 4.00 4.09 18.83
N ALA A 317 3.33 2.96 18.55
CA ALA A 317 1.88 2.84 18.63
C ALA A 317 1.35 3.16 20.02
N SER A 318 1.98 2.64 21.08
CA SER A 318 1.52 2.91 22.45
C SER A 318 1.55 4.40 22.79
N SER A 319 2.56 5.13 22.32
CA SER A 319 2.65 6.59 22.46
C SER A 319 1.69 7.34 21.54
N ASN A 320 1.59 6.94 20.26
CA ASN A 320 0.73 7.62 19.30
C ASN A 320 -0.77 7.49 19.63
N LEU A 321 -1.18 6.33 20.16
CA LEU A 321 -2.59 6.06 20.46
C LEU A 321 -3.00 6.48 21.89
N GLU A 322 -2.11 7.02 22.71
CA GLU A 322 -2.45 7.53 24.06
C GLU A 322 -3.48 8.67 24.02
N ARG A 323 -3.47 9.46 22.95
CA ARG A 323 -4.37 10.61 22.75
C ARG A 323 -5.84 10.25 22.54
N PHE A 324 -6.13 8.99 22.22
CA PHE A 324 -7.51 8.51 21.99
C PHE A 324 -8.11 8.02 23.32
N ASP A 325 -8.69 8.96 24.06
CA ASP A 325 -9.17 8.77 25.43
C ASP A 325 -10.69 9.03 25.59
N GLY A 326 -11.37 9.43 24.51
CA GLY A 326 -12.80 9.75 24.52
C GLY A 326 -13.16 11.09 25.19
N VAL A 327 -12.17 11.95 25.50
CA VAL A 327 -12.43 13.24 26.16
C VAL A 327 -12.77 14.33 25.15
N LYS A 328 -11.94 14.50 24.11
CA LYS A 328 -12.08 15.61 23.14
C LYS A 328 -12.86 15.23 21.90
N TYR A 329 -12.75 13.98 21.44
CA TYR A 329 -13.36 13.47 20.21
C TYR A 329 -13.41 11.94 20.23
N GLY A 330 -14.15 11.35 19.28
CA GLY A 330 -14.30 9.93 19.12
C GLY A 330 -15.27 9.30 20.14
N TYR A 331 -15.22 7.96 20.20
CA TYR A 331 -16.05 7.17 21.09
C TYR A 331 -15.72 7.41 22.56
N ARG A 332 -16.77 7.50 23.38
CA ARG A 332 -16.71 7.49 24.84
C ARG A 332 -17.65 6.42 25.40
N ALA A 333 -17.18 5.64 26.36
CA ALA A 333 -18.04 4.70 27.07
C ALA A 333 -19.26 5.42 27.66
N LYS A 334 -20.43 4.79 27.56
CA LYS A 334 -21.69 5.40 28.02
C LYS A 334 -21.85 5.38 29.53
N GLU A 335 -21.30 4.34 30.19
CA GLU A 335 -21.38 4.11 31.62
C GLU A 335 -19.98 4.00 32.21
N TYR A 336 -19.67 4.80 33.23
CA TYR A 336 -18.38 4.76 33.94
C TYR A 336 -18.51 5.42 35.32
N ASP A 337 -17.63 4.99 36.25
CA ASP A 337 -17.53 5.55 37.59
C ASP A 337 -16.23 6.39 37.70
N GLY A 338 -16.38 7.69 37.50
CA GLY A 338 -15.26 8.64 37.54
C GLY A 338 -14.32 8.58 36.34
N LEU A 339 -13.34 9.48 36.33
CA LEU A 339 -12.47 9.74 35.18
C LEU A 339 -11.61 8.52 34.78
N HIS A 340 -11.05 7.83 35.78
CA HIS A 340 -10.19 6.70 35.51
C HIS A 340 -10.94 5.53 34.85
N ASP A 341 -12.13 5.21 35.35
CA ASP A 341 -12.97 4.17 34.77
C ASP A 341 -13.48 4.58 33.36
N MET A 342 -13.74 5.85 33.14
CA MET A 342 -14.06 6.39 31.82
C MET A 342 -12.95 6.08 30.81
N TYR A 343 -11.71 6.39 31.10
CA TYR A 343 -10.58 6.08 30.22
C TYR A 343 -10.46 4.59 29.95
N LYS A 344 -10.50 3.79 31.02
CA LYS A 344 -10.37 2.34 30.93
C LYS A 344 -11.46 1.72 30.05
N ARG A 345 -12.73 2.04 30.32
CA ARG A 345 -13.87 1.51 29.55
C ARG A 345 -13.84 1.99 28.10
N THR A 346 -13.62 3.28 27.86
CA THR A 346 -13.57 3.86 26.54
C THR A 346 -12.54 3.14 25.65
N ARG A 347 -11.33 2.95 26.17
CA ARG A 347 -10.25 2.27 25.44
C ARG A 347 -10.49 0.76 25.29
N THR A 348 -11.10 0.11 26.29
CA THR A 348 -11.48 -1.30 26.23
C THR A 348 -12.54 -1.58 25.18
N GLU A 349 -13.55 -0.72 25.09
CA GLU A 349 -14.69 -0.87 24.18
C GLU A 349 -14.39 -0.33 22.77
N GLY A 350 -13.52 0.69 22.68
CA GLY A 350 -13.25 1.42 21.45
C GLY A 350 -12.14 0.80 20.60
N PHE A 351 -11.13 0.14 21.20
CA PHE A 351 -10.07 -0.53 20.47
C PHE A 351 -10.31 -2.03 20.29
N GLY A 352 -9.97 -2.55 19.12
CA GLY A 352 -9.95 -3.97 18.83
C GLY A 352 -8.78 -4.71 19.51
N GLU A 353 -8.81 -6.03 19.45
CA GLU A 353 -7.88 -6.90 20.19
C GLU A 353 -6.42 -6.74 19.73
N GLU A 354 -6.17 -6.64 18.41
CA GLU A 354 -4.80 -6.49 17.89
C GLU A 354 -4.18 -5.15 18.30
N VAL A 355 -4.95 -4.07 18.24
CA VAL A 355 -4.50 -2.74 18.67
C VAL A 355 -4.20 -2.74 20.16
N LYS A 356 -5.06 -3.32 20.99
CA LYS A 356 -4.81 -3.48 22.45
C LYS A 356 -3.54 -4.27 22.72
N ARG A 357 -3.31 -5.36 21.98
CA ARG A 357 -2.09 -6.19 22.11
C ARG A 357 -0.83 -5.37 21.82
N ARG A 358 -0.82 -4.58 20.75
CA ARG A 358 0.34 -3.73 20.38
C ARG A 358 0.55 -2.58 21.37
N ILE A 359 -0.51 -1.94 21.85
CA ILE A 359 -0.41 -0.93 22.90
C ILE A 359 0.21 -1.52 24.19
N MET A 360 -0.24 -2.70 24.62
CA MET A 360 0.30 -3.35 25.81
C MET A 360 1.76 -3.76 25.63
N LEU A 361 2.11 -4.35 24.47
CA LEU A 361 3.50 -4.68 24.14
C LEU A 361 4.38 -3.44 24.11
N GLY A 362 3.92 -2.35 23.48
CA GLY A 362 4.63 -1.08 23.42
C GLY A 362 4.87 -0.48 24.81
N SER A 363 3.84 -0.44 25.65
CA SER A 363 3.96 0.03 27.02
C SER A 363 4.94 -0.81 27.84
N PHE A 364 4.96 -2.13 27.64
CA PHE A 364 5.90 -3.03 28.28
C PHE A 364 7.35 -2.74 27.88
N VAL A 365 7.63 -2.66 26.57
CA VAL A 365 9.02 -2.46 26.08
C VAL A 365 9.56 -1.05 26.35
N LEU A 366 8.69 -0.08 26.63
CA LEU A 366 9.06 1.27 27.07
C LEU A 366 9.16 1.42 28.59
N SER A 367 8.74 0.42 29.37
CA SER A 367 8.74 0.53 30.83
C SER A 367 10.14 0.46 31.43
N SER A 368 10.29 1.01 32.65
CA SER A 368 11.53 1.00 33.39
C SER A 368 12.05 -0.43 33.57
N GLY A 369 13.34 -0.64 33.28
CA GLY A 369 14.02 -1.95 33.33
C GLY A 369 13.93 -2.75 32.01
N TYR A 370 13.02 -2.45 31.12
CA TYR A 370 12.89 -3.12 29.82
C TYR A 370 13.28 -2.25 28.61
N TYR A 371 13.31 -0.94 28.77
CA TYR A 371 13.65 0.03 27.73
C TYR A 371 14.99 -0.27 27.05
N ASP A 372 16.06 -0.46 27.83
CA ASP A 372 17.39 -0.76 27.30
C ASP A 372 17.46 -2.15 26.68
N ALA A 373 16.83 -3.13 27.32
CA ALA A 373 16.88 -4.53 26.92
C ALA A 373 16.12 -4.83 25.63
N TYR A 374 15.04 -4.09 25.37
CA TYR A 374 14.17 -4.31 24.20
C TYR A 374 14.20 -3.15 23.23
N TYR A 375 13.75 -1.94 23.63
CA TYR A 375 13.56 -0.83 22.70
C TYR A 375 14.90 -0.31 22.14
N LEU A 376 15.87 0.02 23.00
CA LEU A 376 17.19 0.46 22.52
C LEU A 376 17.91 -0.64 21.74
N LYS A 377 17.77 -1.90 22.15
CA LYS A 377 18.32 -3.02 21.40
C LYS A 377 17.71 -3.12 20.00
N ALA A 378 16.39 -2.95 19.87
CA ALA A 378 15.71 -2.95 18.59
C ALA A 378 16.17 -1.79 17.69
N LEU A 379 16.37 -0.57 18.24
CA LEU A 379 16.92 0.56 17.49
C LEU A 379 18.35 0.30 17.00
N ARG A 380 19.20 -0.31 17.83
CA ARG A 380 20.57 -0.72 17.43
C ARG A 380 20.52 -1.79 16.32
N THR A 381 19.60 -2.73 16.43
CA THR A 381 19.38 -3.77 15.42
C THR A 381 18.89 -3.14 14.10
N LYS A 382 17.96 -2.19 14.15
CA LYS A 382 17.54 -1.40 12.98
C LYS A 382 18.74 -0.77 12.25
N ALA A 383 19.69 -0.18 13.00
CA ALA A 383 20.90 0.41 12.42
C ALA A 383 21.81 -0.64 11.76
N LEU A 384 21.91 -1.86 12.32
CA LEU A 384 22.66 -2.97 11.73
C LEU A 384 22.00 -3.47 10.44
N ILE A 385 20.68 -3.62 10.43
CA ILE A 385 19.91 -3.98 9.23
C ILE A 385 20.15 -2.93 8.14
N LYS A 386 20.01 -1.63 8.45
CA LYS A 386 20.26 -0.55 7.50
C LYS A 386 21.65 -0.65 6.89
N LYS A 387 22.68 -0.89 7.72
CA LYS A 387 24.07 -1.03 7.27
C LYS A 387 24.25 -2.19 6.27
N GLU A 388 23.60 -3.33 6.47
CA GLU A 388 23.65 -4.45 5.51
C GLU A 388 23.01 -4.09 4.16
N PHE A 389 21.84 -3.40 4.20
CA PHE A 389 21.20 -2.93 2.97
C PHE A 389 22.03 -1.87 2.25
N ASP A 390 22.68 -0.94 2.96
CA ASP A 390 23.59 0.05 2.37
C ASP A 390 24.79 -0.63 1.67
N GLN A 391 25.34 -1.70 2.29
CA GLN A 391 26.40 -2.49 1.66
C GLN A 391 25.89 -3.23 0.41
N ALA A 392 24.66 -3.73 0.42
CA ALA A 392 24.07 -4.37 -0.75
C ALA A 392 23.86 -3.36 -1.89
N PHE A 393 23.37 -2.15 -1.60
CA PHE A 393 23.22 -1.08 -2.59
C PHE A 393 24.54 -0.50 -3.10
N GLY A 394 25.65 -0.72 -2.41
CA GLY A 394 26.99 -0.49 -2.95
C GLY A 394 27.37 -1.41 -4.14
N LYS A 395 26.60 -2.51 -4.34
CA LYS A 395 26.82 -3.50 -5.39
C LYS A 395 25.68 -3.59 -6.40
N TYR A 396 24.44 -3.43 -5.94
CA TYR A 396 23.23 -3.68 -6.69
C TYR A 396 22.42 -2.41 -6.90
N ASP A 397 21.79 -2.28 -8.06
CA ASP A 397 20.89 -1.16 -8.38
C ASP A 397 19.51 -1.36 -7.75
N VAL A 398 19.04 -2.61 -7.69
CA VAL A 398 17.74 -3.01 -7.19
C VAL A 398 17.88 -4.31 -6.40
N LEU A 399 17.18 -4.44 -5.28
CA LEU A 399 17.02 -5.72 -4.59
C LEU A 399 15.65 -6.32 -4.89
N LEU A 400 15.60 -7.64 -5.02
CA LEU A 400 14.38 -8.38 -5.35
C LEU A 400 13.96 -9.28 -4.18
N ALA A 401 12.66 -9.31 -3.92
CA ALA A 401 12.04 -10.20 -2.94
C ALA A 401 10.65 -10.63 -3.42
N PRO A 402 10.10 -11.76 -2.96
CA PRO A 402 8.66 -11.96 -2.97
C PRO A 402 7.99 -10.84 -2.18
N ALA A 403 6.75 -10.47 -2.51
CA ALA A 403 6.02 -9.48 -1.71
C ALA A 403 5.35 -10.11 -0.48
N ALA A 404 5.07 -11.42 -0.53
CA ALA A 404 4.55 -12.22 0.58
C ALA A 404 5.01 -13.67 0.43
N PRO A 405 5.07 -14.47 1.52
CA PRO A 405 5.53 -15.86 1.46
C PRO A 405 4.50 -16.83 0.84
N TYR A 406 3.25 -16.43 0.75
CA TYR A 406 2.13 -17.22 0.21
C TYR A 406 1.13 -16.30 -0.49
N THR A 407 0.19 -16.86 -1.24
CA THR A 407 -0.96 -16.14 -1.80
C THR A 407 -1.97 -15.81 -0.70
N ALA A 408 -2.98 -15.01 -1.02
CA ALA A 408 -3.97 -14.55 -0.06
C ALA A 408 -4.60 -15.73 0.73
N PRO A 409 -4.47 -15.79 2.06
CA PRO A 409 -5.10 -16.82 2.88
C PRO A 409 -6.62 -16.67 2.93
N LYS A 410 -7.32 -17.73 3.34
CA LYS A 410 -8.76 -17.66 3.57
C LYS A 410 -9.09 -16.78 4.77
N ILE A 411 -10.26 -16.16 4.71
CA ILE A 411 -10.79 -15.35 5.81
C ILE A 411 -10.86 -16.19 7.09
N GLY A 412 -10.37 -15.65 8.19
CA GLY A 412 -10.32 -16.28 9.52
C GLY A 412 -9.10 -17.16 9.78
N GLU A 413 -8.28 -17.48 8.78
CA GLU A 413 -7.08 -18.30 8.99
C GLU A 413 -5.98 -17.55 9.73
N SER A 414 -5.68 -16.33 9.31
CA SER A 414 -4.60 -15.51 9.89
C SER A 414 -4.90 -15.06 11.33
N LEU A 415 -6.18 -14.92 11.70
CA LEU A 415 -6.58 -14.53 13.03
C LEU A 415 -6.40 -15.63 14.09
N LYS A 416 -6.30 -16.90 13.65
CA LYS A 416 -6.09 -18.05 14.55
C LYS A 416 -4.66 -18.13 15.09
N ASP A 417 -3.70 -17.61 14.33
CA ASP A 417 -2.28 -17.62 14.69
C ASP A 417 -1.64 -16.25 14.40
N PRO A 418 -1.54 -15.35 15.39
CA PRO A 418 -0.88 -14.06 15.23
C PRO A 418 0.58 -14.17 14.77
N MET A 419 1.28 -15.23 15.13
CA MET A 419 2.67 -15.44 14.71
C MET A 419 2.76 -15.72 13.21
N ALA A 420 1.84 -16.50 12.66
CA ALA A 420 1.76 -16.72 11.21
C ALA A 420 1.49 -15.40 10.46
N MET A 421 0.59 -14.55 10.99
CA MET A 421 0.34 -13.22 10.44
C MET A 421 1.62 -12.37 10.46
N TYR A 422 2.37 -12.37 11.55
CA TYR A 422 3.62 -11.58 11.69
C TYR A 422 4.72 -12.10 10.74
N LEU A 423 4.83 -13.40 10.55
CA LEU A 423 5.79 -13.99 9.61
C LEU A 423 5.45 -13.65 8.14
N GLY A 424 4.19 -13.34 7.83
CA GLY A 424 3.78 -12.85 6.52
C GLY A 424 4.47 -11.55 6.10
N ASP A 425 4.95 -10.75 7.06
CA ASP A 425 5.61 -9.46 6.82
C ASP A 425 7.14 -9.56 6.62
N ILE A 426 7.71 -10.78 6.60
CA ILE A 426 9.17 -11.03 6.62
C ILE A 426 9.91 -10.36 5.45
N TYR A 427 9.29 -10.22 4.30
CA TYR A 427 9.90 -9.63 3.11
C TYR A 427 9.73 -8.11 3.03
N THR A 428 8.84 -7.52 3.82
CA THR A 428 8.44 -6.13 3.67
C THR A 428 8.94 -5.21 4.77
N VAL A 429 9.06 -5.69 6.02
CA VAL A 429 9.39 -4.84 7.18
C VAL A 429 10.77 -4.20 7.12
N ALA A 430 11.76 -4.87 6.50
CA ALA A 430 13.12 -4.34 6.36
C ALA A 430 13.13 -3.04 5.55
N VAL A 431 12.27 -2.92 4.54
CA VAL A 431 12.14 -1.74 3.69
C VAL A 431 11.71 -0.51 4.50
N ASN A 432 10.77 -0.69 5.46
CA ASN A 432 10.35 0.38 6.38
C ASN A 432 11.42 0.67 7.44
N LEU A 433 11.99 -0.35 8.06
CA LEU A 433 13.08 -0.18 9.04
C LEU A 433 14.24 0.63 8.45
N CYS A 434 14.57 0.41 7.18
CA CYS A 434 15.67 1.10 6.49
C CYS A 434 15.25 2.41 5.81
N GLY A 435 13.95 2.76 5.80
CA GLY A 435 13.44 3.95 5.13
C GLY A 435 13.46 3.89 3.59
N LEU A 436 13.70 2.72 3.00
CA LEU A 436 13.90 2.48 1.57
C LEU A 436 12.59 2.58 0.77
N PRO A 437 12.62 2.92 -0.53
CA PRO A 437 11.50 2.76 -1.42
C PRO A 437 11.33 1.30 -1.85
N GLY A 438 10.09 0.88 -2.10
CA GLY A 438 9.79 -0.43 -2.64
C GLY A 438 8.48 -0.42 -3.42
N ILE A 439 8.46 -1.13 -4.55
CA ILE A 439 7.27 -1.30 -5.40
C ILE A 439 6.95 -2.78 -5.53
N THR A 440 5.68 -3.13 -5.44
CA THR A 440 5.17 -4.46 -5.74
C THR A 440 4.46 -4.42 -7.08
N VAL A 441 4.78 -5.40 -7.93
CA VAL A 441 4.08 -5.65 -9.20
C VAL A 441 3.63 -7.11 -9.26
N PRO A 442 2.48 -7.42 -9.86
CA PRO A 442 2.04 -8.80 -10.07
C PRO A 442 3.04 -9.58 -10.94
N CYS A 443 3.33 -10.84 -10.61
CA CYS A 443 4.28 -11.67 -11.38
C CYS A 443 3.75 -13.05 -11.75
N GLY A 444 2.64 -13.50 -11.18
CA GLY A 444 2.05 -14.80 -11.45
C GLY A 444 0.74 -15.02 -10.69
N LYS A 445 0.21 -16.22 -10.84
CA LYS A 445 -0.96 -16.69 -10.08
C LYS A 445 -0.69 -18.11 -9.59
N ASP A 446 -1.25 -18.45 -8.45
CA ASP A 446 -1.24 -19.82 -7.95
C ASP A 446 -2.24 -20.72 -8.72
N SER A 447 -2.28 -22.00 -8.37
CA SER A 447 -3.20 -22.97 -8.97
C SER A 447 -4.68 -22.68 -8.73
N ALA A 448 -5.01 -21.86 -7.71
CA ALA A 448 -6.37 -21.37 -7.44
C ALA A 448 -6.70 -20.07 -8.20
N GLY A 449 -5.74 -19.48 -8.94
CA GLY A 449 -5.89 -18.24 -9.68
C GLY A 449 -5.67 -17.00 -8.83
N LEU A 450 -5.19 -17.14 -7.59
CA LEU A 450 -4.88 -16.01 -6.72
C LEU A 450 -3.53 -15.35 -7.12
N PRO A 451 -3.45 -14.02 -7.12
CA PRO A 451 -2.26 -13.30 -7.54
C PRO A 451 -1.03 -13.54 -6.66
N ILE A 452 0.13 -13.49 -7.31
CA ILE A 452 1.45 -13.49 -6.71
C ILE A 452 2.18 -12.22 -7.16
N GLY A 453 2.81 -11.49 -6.22
CA GLY A 453 3.58 -10.29 -6.50
C GLY A 453 5.05 -10.43 -6.16
N ILE A 454 5.88 -9.75 -6.97
CA ILE A 454 7.30 -9.51 -6.69
C ILE A 454 7.50 -8.10 -6.17
N GLN A 455 8.41 -7.94 -5.23
CA GLN A 455 8.83 -6.65 -4.70
C GLN A 455 10.20 -6.26 -5.25
N MET A 456 10.32 -5.03 -5.77
CA MET A 456 11.56 -4.38 -6.17
C MET A 456 11.88 -3.27 -5.18
N ILE A 457 13.07 -3.31 -4.58
CA ILE A 457 13.50 -2.41 -3.51
C ILE A 457 14.69 -1.59 -4.01
N GLY A 458 14.64 -0.28 -3.85
CA GLY A 458 15.71 0.66 -4.18
C GLY A 458 16.46 1.18 -2.97
N ASP A 459 17.61 1.78 -3.20
CA ASP A 459 18.24 2.64 -2.20
C ASP A 459 17.41 3.91 -1.96
N CYS A 460 17.65 4.59 -0.84
CA CYS A 460 16.96 5.83 -0.53
C CYS A 460 17.02 6.82 -1.69
N PHE A 461 15.86 7.38 -2.06
CA PHE A 461 15.68 8.35 -3.14
C PHE A 461 15.97 7.82 -4.56
N MET A 462 16.04 6.50 -4.72
CA MET A 462 16.21 5.84 -6.03
C MET A 462 14.88 5.29 -6.58
N GLU A 463 13.79 5.99 -6.34
CA GLU A 463 12.45 5.63 -6.86
C GLU A 463 12.47 5.41 -8.38
N ARG A 464 13.15 6.26 -9.15
CA ARG A 464 13.27 6.14 -10.60
C ARG A 464 13.85 4.81 -11.05
N LYS A 465 14.87 4.31 -10.34
CA LYS A 465 15.49 3.01 -10.68
C LYS A 465 14.53 1.85 -10.53
N ILE A 466 13.77 1.79 -9.41
CA ILE A 466 12.81 0.71 -9.20
C ILE A 466 11.59 0.84 -10.11
N LEU A 467 11.13 2.06 -10.38
CA LEU A 467 10.06 2.31 -11.34
C LEU A 467 10.47 1.89 -12.75
N ARG A 468 11.69 2.23 -13.19
CA ARG A 468 12.24 1.75 -14.48
C ARG A 468 12.30 0.22 -14.53
N ALA A 469 12.82 -0.42 -13.48
CA ALA A 469 12.93 -1.88 -13.43
C ALA A 469 11.56 -2.56 -13.46
N ALA A 470 10.60 -2.03 -12.69
CA ALA A 470 9.24 -2.53 -12.60
C ALA A 470 8.48 -2.34 -13.92
N HIS A 471 8.60 -1.17 -14.55
CA HIS A 471 7.98 -0.85 -15.85
C HIS A 471 8.53 -1.76 -16.96
N ALA A 472 9.86 -1.92 -17.04
CA ALA A 472 10.48 -2.82 -18.00
C ALA A 472 10.02 -4.27 -17.82
N TYR A 473 9.92 -4.76 -16.59
CA TYR A 473 9.37 -6.09 -16.32
C TYR A 473 7.90 -6.20 -16.72
N GLU A 474 7.09 -5.19 -16.37
CA GLU A 474 5.65 -5.15 -16.66
C GLU A 474 5.39 -5.18 -18.17
N SER A 475 6.19 -4.48 -18.99
CA SER A 475 6.04 -4.46 -20.45
C SER A 475 6.24 -5.86 -21.08
N VAL A 476 7.14 -6.69 -20.52
CA VAL A 476 7.38 -8.06 -20.98
C VAL A 476 6.38 -9.06 -20.40
N ARG A 477 5.98 -8.89 -19.13
CA ARG A 477 4.92 -9.71 -18.51
C ARG A 477 3.61 -9.59 -19.28
N GLY A 478 3.29 -8.40 -19.79
CA GLY A 478 2.04 -8.10 -20.46
C GLY A 478 0.85 -7.92 -19.50
N ASP A 479 -0.36 -8.03 -20.03
CA ASP A 479 -1.59 -7.85 -19.26
C ASP A 479 -1.75 -8.96 -18.21
N PHE A 480 -1.98 -8.57 -16.95
CA PHE A 480 -2.20 -9.49 -15.84
C PHE A 480 -3.65 -9.99 -15.79
N GLY A 481 -4.57 -9.28 -16.43
CA GLY A 481 -6.01 -9.54 -16.41
C GLY A 481 -6.70 -9.01 -15.16
N THR A 482 -8.01 -9.19 -15.13
CA THR A 482 -8.90 -8.74 -14.05
C THR A 482 -9.48 -9.91 -13.27
N PRO A 483 -10.02 -9.70 -12.06
CA PRO A 483 -10.68 -10.74 -11.27
C PRO A 483 -11.80 -11.51 -12.02
N GLU A 484 -12.52 -10.85 -12.91
CA GLU A 484 -13.62 -11.46 -13.68
C GLU A 484 -13.17 -12.45 -14.74
N GLU A 485 -11.95 -12.30 -15.24
CA GLU A 485 -11.34 -13.18 -16.25
C GLU A 485 -10.70 -14.42 -15.63
N GLY A 486 -10.36 -14.36 -14.32
CA GLY A 486 -9.72 -15.45 -13.59
C GLY A 486 -10.56 -16.72 -13.46
N GLY A 487 -11.90 -16.61 -13.51
CA GLY A 487 -12.83 -17.74 -13.48
C GLY A 487 -12.96 -18.51 -14.81
N LYS A 488 -12.37 -18.03 -15.90
CA LYS A 488 -12.56 -18.60 -17.25
C LYS A 488 -11.29 -19.00 -18.00
N ARG A 489 -10.07 -18.67 -17.54
CA ARG A 489 -8.81 -18.95 -18.25
C ARG A 489 -7.62 -19.28 -17.36
N ALA A 490 -7.63 -20.41 -16.68
CA ALA A 490 -6.41 -21.05 -16.22
C ALA A 490 -5.78 -21.87 -17.35
N CYS A 491 -5.34 -21.29 -18.47
CA CYS A 491 -4.47 -22.01 -19.42
C CYS A 491 -4.22 -21.26 -20.74
N ASN A 492 -3.51 -20.14 -20.80
CA ASN A 492 -2.97 -19.69 -22.09
C ASN A 492 -1.73 -18.76 -22.04
N SER A 493 -1.27 -18.33 -20.87
CA SER A 493 -0.08 -17.44 -20.81
C SER A 493 1.27 -18.16 -20.93
N MET A 494 1.30 -19.51 -20.86
CA MET A 494 2.54 -20.29 -21.09
C MET A 494 2.90 -20.52 -22.57
N ARG A 495 2.06 -20.11 -23.53
CA ARG A 495 2.33 -20.34 -24.96
C ARG A 495 3.12 -19.22 -25.67
N LEU A 496 3.20 -18.03 -25.11
CA LEU A 496 3.88 -16.90 -25.78
C LEU A 496 5.42 -16.91 -25.67
N LEU A 497 5.98 -17.66 -24.70
CA LEU A 497 7.44 -17.79 -24.53
C LEU A 497 8.08 -18.90 -25.38
N SER A 498 7.28 -19.76 -26.02
CA SER A 498 7.81 -20.79 -26.94
C SER A 498 8.16 -20.24 -28.32
N ASP A 499 7.60 -19.11 -28.72
CA ASP A 499 7.73 -18.55 -30.07
C ASP A 499 8.91 -17.57 -30.24
N LEU A 500 9.58 -17.18 -29.13
CA LEU A 500 10.80 -16.38 -29.14
C LEU A 500 12.09 -17.20 -29.34
N ARG A 501 11.99 -18.50 -29.67
CA ARG A 501 13.15 -19.36 -29.93
C ARG A 501 13.73 -19.23 -31.34
N PHE A 502 13.17 -18.41 -32.22
CA PHE A 502 13.70 -18.18 -33.59
C PHE A 502 13.58 -16.70 -33.95
N MET A 503 14.49 -15.89 -33.49
CA MET A 503 15.06 -14.75 -34.19
C MET A 503 16.42 -14.38 -33.60
#